data_a2d88a90563fb9f4a4f9d670771f71b0
#
_entry.id   a2d88a90563fb9f4a4f9d670771f71b0
#
_cell.length_a   1.000
_cell.length_b   1.000
_cell.length_c   1.000
_cell.angle_alpha   90.00
_cell.angle_beta   90.00
_cell.angle_gamma   90.00
#
_symmetry.space_group_name_H-M   'P 1'
#
loop_
_entity.id
_entity.type
_entity.pdbx_description
1 polymer ?
#
loop_
_entity_poly.entity_id
_entity_poly.type
_entity_poly.pdbx_seq_one_letter_code
_entity_poly.pdbx_strand_id
1 'polypeptide(L)'
;MCIRDRNYFEPNQICKMCSSEKFISIGIGLERLQEEVTRLFPGYSNQLFSSDTLKTKKNKKEIIENIFNLNTSLLIGSQIIGKSFHFPNLKLVNIIDADSSLYSPDFRAMEKTYQLLQQVAGRSGREGNRGKVLIQTYNPKHSIYNSLKNQSRDQFIKLELQRREENNLPPFYKIVQIQLIHPNVSAIREACQEILDISKKSRLDILGPVPSLIPYKMKHFHENFYFKERTYKALRKKIDILMSKIAPKYRRFLNIDIDPLSIA
;
A
#
# COMPACT_ATOMS: atom_id res chain seq x y z
N MET A 1 14.29 6.65 4.10
CA MET A 1 13.89 8.08 4.21
C MET A 1 12.37 8.14 4.25
N CYS A 2 11.80 8.58 5.34
CA CYS A 2 10.36 8.82 5.41
C CYS A 2 10.10 10.30 5.09
N ILE A 3 9.63 10.57 3.88
CA ILE A 3 9.43 11.95 3.37
C ILE A 3 8.35 12.72 4.15
N ARG A 4 7.50 12.01 4.91
CA ARG A 4 6.36 12.61 5.63
C ARG A 4 6.71 13.29 6.95
N ASP A 5 7.73 12.83 7.65
CA ASP A 5 8.09 13.33 8.99
C ASP A 5 9.48 13.95 9.08
N ARG A 6 10.19 14.07 7.93
CA ARG A 6 11.54 14.63 7.81
C ARG A 6 12.59 13.98 8.74
N ASN A 7 12.31 12.79 9.26
CA ASN A 7 13.30 12.05 10.03
C ASN A 7 14.16 11.23 9.08
N TYR A 8 15.42 11.59 9.01
CA TYR A 8 16.44 10.81 8.32
C TYR A 8 16.93 9.73 9.29
N PHE A 9 16.64 8.48 9.00
CA PHE A 9 17.32 7.37 9.62
C PHE A 9 18.43 6.93 8.67
N GLU A 10 19.68 6.97 9.14
CA GLU A 10 20.74 6.30 8.43
C GLU A 10 20.38 4.81 8.30
N PRO A 11 20.47 4.23 7.08
CA PRO A 11 20.22 2.82 6.93
C PRO A 11 21.21 2.05 7.82
N ASN A 12 20.73 1.07 8.57
CA ASN A 12 21.61 0.18 9.33
C ASN A 12 22.63 -0.41 8.34
N GLN A 13 23.91 -0.16 8.60
CA GLN A 13 24.98 -0.67 7.74
C GLN A 13 25.12 -2.20 7.84
N ILE A 14 24.57 -2.80 8.92
CA ILE A 14 24.64 -4.24 9.19
C ILE A 14 23.25 -4.78 9.50
N CYS A 15 22.86 -5.87 8.86
CA CYS A 15 21.61 -6.57 9.14
C CYS A 15 21.66 -7.20 10.54
N LYS A 16 20.70 -6.86 11.39
CA LYS A 16 20.62 -7.39 12.76
C LYS A 16 20.35 -8.92 12.84
N MET A 17 19.85 -9.52 11.77
CA MET A 17 19.51 -10.94 11.72
C MET A 17 20.64 -11.81 11.17
N CYS A 18 21.33 -11.38 10.11
CA CYS A 18 22.36 -12.19 9.43
C CYS A 18 23.72 -11.50 9.34
N SER A 19 23.88 -10.32 9.97
CA SER A 19 25.12 -9.52 9.99
C SER A 19 25.66 -9.15 8.59
N SER A 20 24.81 -9.23 7.56
CA SER A 20 25.21 -8.84 6.21
C SER A 20 25.29 -7.32 6.08
N GLU A 21 26.32 -6.83 5.42
CA GLU A 21 26.49 -5.43 5.03
C GLU A 21 25.90 -5.16 3.64
N LYS A 22 25.50 -6.21 2.91
CA LYS A 22 24.95 -6.10 1.57
C LYS A 22 23.45 -5.86 1.63
N PHE A 23 23.03 -4.62 1.42
CA PHE A 23 21.64 -4.24 1.27
C PHE A 23 21.32 -3.93 -0.19
N ILE A 24 20.18 -4.41 -0.65
CA ILE A 24 19.63 -4.08 -1.97
C ILE A 24 18.48 -3.08 -1.74
N SER A 25 18.53 -1.93 -2.40
CA SER A 25 17.41 -0.99 -2.39
C SER A 25 16.20 -1.62 -3.07
N ILE A 26 15.11 -1.73 -2.34
CA ILE A 26 13.84 -2.22 -2.88
C ILE A 26 13.05 -1.01 -3.39
N GLY A 27 12.66 -1.07 -4.67
CA GLY A 27 11.95 -0.02 -5.36
C GLY A 27 12.87 1.04 -5.98
N ILE A 28 12.50 1.47 -7.17
CA ILE A 28 13.20 2.54 -7.89
C ILE A 28 12.53 3.84 -7.50
N GLY A 29 13.26 4.78 -6.87
CA GLY A 29 12.80 6.14 -6.65
C GLY A 29 12.46 6.81 -8.00
N LEU A 30 11.44 7.67 -8.00
CA LEU A 30 10.99 8.33 -9.24
C LEU A 30 12.09 9.19 -9.86
N GLU A 31 12.88 9.85 -9.05
CA GLU A 31 13.99 10.69 -9.46
C GLU A 31 15.08 9.85 -10.16
N ARG A 32 15.46 8.72 -9.55
CA ARG A 32 16.43 7.79 -10.15
C ARG A 32 15.91 7.20 -11.46
N LEU A 33 14.63 6.88 -11.51
CA LEU A 33 13.98 6.41 -12.75
C LEU A 33 14.04 7.49 -13.83
N GLN A 34 13.82 8.75 -13.48
CA GLN A 34 13.91 9.88 -14.40
C GLN A 34 15.33 10.05 -14.95
N GLU A 35 16.34 9.98 -14.09
CA GLU A 35 17.76 10.05 -14.48
C GLU A 35 18.09 8.92 -15.49
N GLU A 36 17.65 7.70 -15.22
CA GLU A 36 17.89 6.56 -16.07
C GLU A 36 17.16 6.67 -17.43
N VAL A 37 15.91 7.12 -17.41
CA VAL A 37 15.14 7.39 -18.64
C VAL A 37 15.79 8.49 -19.46
N THR A 38 16.27 9.56 -18.85
CA THR A 38 16.97 10.64 -19.56
C THR A 38 18.25 10.14 -20.21
N ARG A 39 19.00 9.27 -19.54
CA ARG A 39 20.22 8.66 -20.08
C ARG A 39 19.94 7.70 -21.24
N LEU A 40 18.88 6.90 -21.15
CA LEU A 40 18.53 5.90 -22.15
C LEU A 40 17.85 6.50 -23.38
N PHE A 41 17.14 7.61 -23.21
CA PHE A 41 16.35 8.27 -24.24
C PHE A 41 16.70 9.77 -24.37
N PRO A 42 17.95 10.14 -24.71
CA PRO A 42 18.40 11.53 -24.67
C PRO A 42 17.69 12.46 -25.66
N GLY A 43 17.06 11.89 -26.71
CA GLY A 43 16.30 12.67 -27.71
C GLY A 43 14.84 12.90 -27.36
N TYR A 44 14.38 12.44 -26.19
CA TYR A 44 12.97 12.55 -25.81
C TYR A 44 12.80 13.42 -24.57
N SER A 45 11.85 14.36 -24.65
CA SER A 45 11.45 15.15 -23.49
C SER A 45 10.76 14.26 -22.46
N ASN A 46 11.16 14.35 -21.18
CA ASN A 46 10.55 13.62 -20.11
C ASN A 46 10.03 14.56 -19.01
N GLN A 47 8.93 14.18 -18.38
CA GLN A 47 8.29 14.94 -17.32
C GLN A 47 7.99 14.04 -16.12
N LEU A 48 8.45 14.47 -14.95
CA LEU A 48 8.15 13.81 -13.68
C LEU A 48 6.80 14.30 -13.14
N PHE A 49 5.96 13.32 -12.77
CA PHE A 49 4.63 13.55 -12.22
C PHE A 49 4.47 12.83 -10.87
N SER A 50 4.71 13.57 -9.80
CA SER A 50 4.62 13.05 -8.42
C SER A 50 3.72 13.93 -7.55
N SER A 51 3.36 13.44 -6.37
CA SER A 51 2.62 14.24 -5.39
C SER A 51 3.39 15.50 -4.97
N ASP A 52 4.73 15.46 -5.02
CA ASP A 52 5.58 16.58 -4.67
C ASP A 52 5.64 17.64 -5.78
N THR A 53 5.70 17.20 -7.04
CA THR A 53 5.67 18.12 -8.20
C THR A 53 4.30 18.80 -8.37
N LEU A 54 3.24 18.22 -7.80
CA LEU A 54 1.86 18.72 -7.91
C LEU A 54 1.41 19.59 -6.71
N LYS A 55 2.30 19.90 -5.77
CA LYS A 55 1.93 20.64 -4.54
C LYS A 55 1.35 22.04 -4.81
N THR A 56 1.78 22.70 -5.86
CA THR A 56 1.27 24.04 -6.21
C THR A 56 0.32 23.99 -7.39
N LYS A 57 -0.77 24.77 -7.34
CA LYS A 57 -1.74 24.88 -8.46
C LYS A 57 -1.07 25.33 -9.77
N LYS A 58 -0.07 26.20 -9.68
CA LYS A 58 0.70 26.72 -10.82
C LYS A 58 1.49 25.59 -11.51
N ASN A 59 2.27 24.84 -10.76
CA ASN A 59 3.04 23.70 -11.29
C ASN A 59 2.15 22.64 -11.92
N LYS A 60 0.99 22.36 -11.29
CA LYS A 60 0.03 21.42 -11.84
C LYS A 60 -0.51 21.83 -13.20
N LYS A 61 -0.84 23.12 -13.37
CA LYS A 61 -1.37 23.65 -14.64
C LYS A 61 -0.31 23.61 -15.73
N GLU A 62 0.90 24.05 -15.44
CA GLU A 62 2.03 24.05 -16.37
C GLU A 62 2.41 22.64 -16.84
N ILE A 63 2.50 21.67 -15.92
CA ILE A 63 2.79 20.28 -16.25
C ILE A 63 1.71 19.71 -17.18
N ILE A 64 0.45 19.99 -16.87
CA ILE A 64 -0.68 19.52 -17.68
C ILE A 64 -0.65 20.15 -19.08
N GLU A 65 -0.41 21.44 -19.19
CA GLU A 65 -0.30 22.15 -20.48
C GLU A 65 0.85 21.58 -21.32
N ASN A 66 2.01 21.33 -20.74
CA ASN A 66 3.16 20.71 -21.43
C ASN A 66 2.84 19.31 -21.96
N ILE A 67 2.10 18.51 -21.20
CA ILE A 67 1.68 17.17 -21.61
C ILE A 67 0.69 17.25 -22.79
N PHE A 68 -0.31 18.13 -22.70
CA PHE A 68 -1.34 18.26 -23.74
C PHE A 68 -0.81 18.90 -25.02
N ASN A 69 0.15 19.80 -24.92
CA ASN A 69 0.79 20.44 -26.08
C ASN A 69 1.82 19.53 -26.77
N LEU A 70 1.88 18.24 -26.41
CA LEU A 70 2.82 17.25 -26.96
C LEU A 70 4.31 17.62 -26.79
N ASN A 71 4.62 18.55 -25.89
CA ASN A 71 6.00 18.92 -25.55
C ASN A 71 6.68 17.84 -24.70
N THR A 72 5.90 16.89 -24.18
CA THR A 72 6.38 15.77 -23.35
C THR A 72 6.21 14.47 -24.09
N SER A 73 7.30 13.76 -24.34
CA SER A 73 7.31 12.44 -24.99
C SER A 73 7.19 11.30 -24.01
N LEU A 74 7.76 11.46 -22.82
CA LEU A 74 7.79 10.44 -21.76
C LEU A 74 7.27 11.03 -20.46
N LEU A 75 6.29 10.36 -19.85
CA LEU A 75 5.72 10.76 -18.58
C LEU A 75 6.10 9.72 -17.52
N ILE A 76 6.77 10.16 -16.47
CA ILE A 76 7.25 9.32 -15.38
C ILE A 76 6.47 9.67 -14.12
N GLY A 77 5.96 8.69 -13.39
CA GLY A 77 5.32 9.00 -12.14
C GLY A 77 4.74 7.81 -11.38
N SER A 78 4.18 8.11 -10.23
CA SER A 78 3.55 7.13 -9.36
C SER A 78 2.12 6.79 -9.80
N GLN A 79 1.43 5.95 -9.02
CA GLN A 79 0.03 5.55 -9.24
C GLN A 79 -0.97 6.71 -9.44
N ILE A 80 -0.59 7.95 -9.06
CA ILE A 80 -1.41 9.16 -9.21
C ILE A 80 -1.73 9.43 -10.68
N ILE A 81 -0.78 9.16 -11.59
CA ILE A 81 -0.98 9.33 -13.04
C ILE A 81 -2.15 8.45 -13.53
N GLY A 82 -2.20 7.21 -13.07
CA GLY A 82 -3.25 6.26 -13.44
C GLY A 82 -4.65 6.69 -13.00
N LYS A 83 -4.80 7.49 -11.95
CA LYS A 83 -6.10 7.78 -11.34
C LYS A 83 -6.74 9.09 -11.82
N SER A 84 -5.97 10.09 -12.23
CA SER A 84 -6.46 11.47 -12.28
C SER A 84 -6.51 12.12 -13.66
N PHE A 85 -5.85 11.57 -14.68
CA PHE A 85 -5.67 12.24 -15.97
C PHE A 85 -5.99 11.35 -17.16
N HIS A 86 -6.57 11.96 -18.18
CA HIS A 86 -6.80 11.33 -19.48
C HIS A 86 -5.70 11.81 -20.45
N PHE A 87 -5.01 10.86 -21.08
CA PHE A 87 -3.97 11.15 -22.06
C PHE A 87 -4.39 10.59 -23.42
N PRO A 88 -4.93 11.42 -24.33
CA PRO A 88 -5.52 10.94 -25.58
C PRO A 88 -4.50 10.28 -26.51
N ASN A 89 -3.24 10.71 -26.48
CA ASN A 89 -2.17 10.21 -27.34
C ASN A 89 -1.29 9.12 -26.69
N LEU A 90 -1.73 8.50 -25.61
CA LEU A 90 -0.96 7.50 -24.88
C LEU A 90 -0.91 6.18 -25.65
N LYS A 91 0.26 5.84 -26.23
CA LYS A 91 0.49 4.63 -27.02
C LYS A 91 1.05 3.46 -26.22
N LEU A 92 1.87 3.76 -25.21
CA LEU A 92 2.59 2.77 -24.42
C LEU A 92 2.54 3.13 -22.94
N VAL A 93 2.26 2.15 -22.10
CA VAL A 93 2.38 2.26 -20.64
C VAL A 93 3.34 1.18 -20.16
N ASN A 94 4.36 1.57 -19.43
CA ASN A 94 5.28 0.68 -18.74
C ASN A 94 4.99 0.73 -17.23
N ILE A 95 4.66 -0.41 -16.65
CA ILE A 95 4.48 -0.56 -15.20
C ILE A 95 5.72 -1.23 -14.65
N ILE A 96 6.52 -0.45 -13.95
CA ILE A 96 7.77 -0.91 -13.34
C ILE A 96 7.46 -1.32 -11.90
N ASP A 97 7.92 -2.52 -11.51
CA ASP A 97 7.70 -3.08 -10.18
C ASP A 97 6.21 -3.21 -9.80
N ALA A 98 5.49 -4.04 -10.55
CA ALA A 98 4.11 -4.38 -10.22
C ALA A 98 4.00 -5.21 -8.92
N ASP A 99 5.08 -5.86 -8.51
CA ASP A 99 5.11 -6.80 -7.38
C ASP A 99 5.06 -6.08 -6.03
N SER A 100 5.64 -4.90 -5.89
CA SER A 100 5.62 -4.14 -4.63
C SER A 100 4.19 -3.83 -4.15
N SER A 101 3.28 -3.56 -5.09
CA SER A 101 1.86 -3.35 -4.78
C SER A 101 1.14 -4.67 -4.49
N LEU A 102 1.49 -5.74 -5.19
CA LEU A 102 0.84 -7.05 -5.08
C LEU A 102 1.17 -7.74 -3.75
N TYR A 103 2.40 -7.60 -3.28
CA TYR A 103 2.88 -8.21 -2.03
C TYR A 103 2.82 -7.28 -0.82
N SER A 104 2.06 -6.20 -0.90
CA SER A 104 1.74 -5.38 0.27
C SER A 104 1.04 -6.22 1.35
N PRO A 105 1.30 -6.00 2.65
CA PRO A 105 0.65 -6.71 3.74
C PRO A 105 -0.86 -6.45 3.86
N ASP A 106 -1.41 -5.51 3.11
CA ASP A 106 -2.86 -5.25 3.06
C ASP A 106 -3.59 -6.43 2.39
N PHE A 107 -4.61 -7.00 3.05
CA PHE A 107 -5.40 -8.09 2.49
C PHE A 107 -6.08 -7.74 1.15
N ARG A 108 -6.27 -6.43 0.88
CA ARG A 108 -6.80 -5.90 -0.38
C ARG A 108 -5.72 -5.63 -1.43
N ALA A 109 -4.46 -5.98 -1.16
CA ALA A 109 -3.35 -5.66 -2.08
C ALA A 109 -3.60 -6.18 -3.50
N MET A 110 -4.06 -7.42 -3.62
CA MET A 110 -4.37 -8.04 -4.91
C MET A 110 -5.51 -7.32 -5.64
N GLU A 111 -6.60 -6.99 -4.94
CA GLU A 111 -7.72 -6.23 -5.50
C GLU A 111 -7.28 -4.82 -5.95
N LYS A 112 -6.57 -4.09 -5.09
CA LYS A 112 -6.06 -2.75 -5.40
C LYS A 112 -5.10 -2.77 -6.59
N THR A 113 -4.22 -3.79 -6.66
CA THR A 113 -3.30 -3.97 -7.77
C THR A 113 -4.06 -4.28 -9.07
N TYR A 114 -5.03 -5.20 -9.04
CA TYR A 114 -5.85 -5.52 -10.21
C TYR A 114 -6.59 -4.29 -10.74
N GLN A 115 -7.24 -3.54 -9.85
CA GLN A 115 -7.96 -2.30 -10.21
C GLN A 115 -7.02 -1.25 -10.82
N LEU A 116 -5.82 -1.08 -10.24
CA LEU A 116 -4.82 -0.15 -10.77
C LEU A 116 -4.35 -0.58 -12.16
N LEU A 117 -3.96 -1.85 -12.32
CA LEU A 117 -3.49 -2.37 -13.60
C LEU A 117 -4.58 -2.30 -14.67
N GLN A 118 -5.82 -2.63 -14.34
CA GLN A 118 -6.96 -2.52 -15.24
C GLN A 118 -7.24 -1.07 -15.64
N GLN A 119 -7.17 -0.14 -14.68
CA GLN A 119 -7.37 1.28 -14.92
C GLN A 119 -6.30 1.86 -15.86
N VAL A 120 -5.04 1.48 -15.63
CA VAL A 120 -3.91 1.92 -16.46
C VAL A 120 -3.97 1.29 -17.85
N ALA A 121 -4.31 0.01 -17.94
CA ALA A 121 -4.50 -0.69 -19.22
C ALA A 121 -5.62 -0.07 -20.06
N GLY A 122 -6.73 0.31 -19.43
CA GLY A 122 -7.86 0.97 -20.09
C GLY A 122 -7.59 2.41 -20.56
N ARG A 123 -6.42 2.98 -20.24
CA ARG A 123 -6.03 4.31 -20.71
C ARG A 123 -5.21 4.29 -22.00
N SER A 124 -4.53 3.19 -22.29
CA SER A 124 -3.85 3.00 -23.56
C SER A 124 -4.85 2.54 -24.63
N GLY A 125 -4.87 3.19 -25.80
CA GLY A 125 -5.62 2.69 -26.96
C GLY A 125 -7.08 3.15 -27.10
N ARG A 126 -7.46 4.31 -26.59
CA ARG A 126 -8.72 4.97 -26.96
C ARG A 126 -8.57 5.65 -28.32
N GLU A 127 -9.68 5.80 -29.06
CA GLU A 127 -9.74 6.43 -30.40
C GLU A 127 -9.11 5.62 -31.56
N GLY A 128 -9.31 4.28 -31.55
CA GLY A 128 -8.94 3.45 -32.70
C GLY A 128 -7.48 2.98 -32.74
N ASN A 129 -6.62 3.50 -31.87
CA ASN A 129 -5.23 3.04 -31.76
C ASN A 129 -5.09 2.00 -30.64
N ARG A 130 -4.59 0.80 -30.97
CA ARG A 130 -4.27 -0.23 -29.97
C ARG A 130 -3.05 0.21 -29.16
N GLY A 131 -3.26 0.64 -27.94
CA GLY A 131 -2.18 0.90 -26.99
C GLY A 131 -1.56 -0.39 -26.48
N LYS A 132 -0.30 -0.31 -26.05
CA LYS A 132 0.44 -1.41 -25.43
C LYS A 132 0.63 -1.14 -23.93
N VAL A 133 0.53 -2.21 -23.13
CA VAL A 133 0.88 -2.16 -21.70
C VAL A 133 1.93 -3.22 -21.45
N LEU A 134 3.07 -2.81 -20.92
CA LEU A 134 4.14 -3.70 -20.47
C LEU A 134 4.17 -3.70 -18.96
N ILE A 135 4.18 -4.86 -18.34
CA ILE A 135 4.20 -5.05 -16.91
C ILE A 135 5.46 -5.80 -16.52
N GLN A 136 6.33 -5.14 -15.76
CA GLN A 136 7.52 -5.77 -15.21
C GLN A 136 7.17 -6.46 -13.89
N THR A 137 7.47 -7.75 -13.78
CA THR A 137 7.17 -8.58 -12.62
C THR A 137 8.16 -9.75 -12.53
N TYR A 138 8.48 -10.16 -11.30
CA TYR A 138 9.23 -11.38 -11.02
C TYR A 138 8.37 -12.64 -11.09
N ASN A 139 7.03 -12.50 -11.07
CA ASN A 139 6.09 -13.62 -11.13
C ASN A 139 5.08 -13.49 -12.28
N PRO A 140 5.52 -13.62 -13.55
CA PRO A 140 4.66 -13.43 -14.72
C PRO A 140 3.52 -14.46 -14.85
N LYS A 141 3.59 -15.58 -14.12
CA LYS A 141 2.54 -16.62 -14.09
C LYS A 141 1.47 -16.37 -13.04
N HIS A 142 1.56 -15.29 -12.25
CA HIS A 142 0.56 -14.98 -11.24
C HIS A 142 -0.84 -14.80 -11.85
N SER A 143 -1.87 -15.34 -11.19
CA SER A 143 -3.26 -15.38 -11.66
C SER A 143 -3.83 -14.00 -12.05
N ILE A 144 -3.38 -12.93 -11.38
CA ILE A 144 -3.78 -11.56 -11.67
C ILE A 144 -3.48 -11.15 -13.11
N TYR A 145 -2.30 -11.51 -13.64
CA TYR A 145 -1.89 -11.15 -14.99
C TYR A 145 -2.66 -11.95 -16.05
N ASN A 146 -2.99 -13.22 -15.76
CA ASN A 146 -3.85 -14.03 -16.62
C ASN A 146 -5.27 -13.44 -16.70
N SER A 147 -5.84 -13.03 -15.57
CA SER A 147 -7.15 -12.39 -15.54
C SER A 147 -7.17 -11.05 -16.29
N LEU A 148 -6.10 -10.27 -16.21
CA LEU A 148 -5.94 -9.02 -16.96
C LEU A 148 -5.82 -9.28 -18.46
N LYS A 149 -4.99 -10.23 -18.87
CA LYS A 149 -4.77 -10.60 -20.27
C LYS A 149 -6.07 -11.08 -20.94
N ASN A 150 -6.84 -11.90 -20.23
CA ASN A 150 -8.10 -12.45 -20.72
C ASN A 150 -9.28 -11.48 -20.55
N GLN A 151 -9.05 -10.28 -19.98
CA GLN A 151 -10.07 -9.28 -19.64
C GLN A 151 -11.24 -9.86 -18.82
N SER A 152 -10.96 -10.90 -18.02
CA SER A 152 -11.96 -11.62 -17.22
C SER A 152 -12.00 -11.09 -15.78
N ARG A 153 -12.76 -10.02 -15.58
CA ARG A 153 -13.01 -9.45 -14.24
C ARG A 153 -13.70 -10.46 -13.32
N ASP A 154 -14.68 -11.19 -13.83
CA ASP A 154 -15.45 -12.15 -13.02
C ASP A 154 -14.60 -13.30 -12.55
N GLN A 155 -13.67 -13.78 -13.39
CA GLN A 155 -12.70 -14.79 -12.98
C GLN A 155 -11.79 -14.28 -11.86
N PHE A 156 -11.31 -13.03 -11.95
CA PHE A 156 -10.52 -12.43 -10.89
C PHE A 156 -11.30 -12.33 -9.58
N ILE A 157 -12.55 -11.83 -9.62
CA ILE A 157 -13.40 -11.68 -8.43
C ILE A 157 -13.64 -13.05 -7.78
N LYS A 158 -13.93 -14.08 -8.56
CA LYS A 158 -14.16 -15.45 -8.05
C LYS A 158 -12.92 -15.98 -7.31
N LEU A 159 -11.75 -15.87 -7.91
CA LEU A 159 -10.49 -16.32 -7.30
C LEU A 159 -10.15 -15.52 -6.03
N GLU A 160 -10.37 -14.21 -6.05
CA GLU A 160 -10.10 -13.36 -4.89
C GLU A 160 -11.07 -13.64 -3.73
N LEU A 161 -12.36 -13.85 -4.01
CA LEU A 161 -13.34 -14.25 -2.99
C LEU A 161 -12.99 -15.60 -2.38
N GLN A 162 -12.66 -16.60 -3.19
CA GLN A 162 -12.24 -17.91 -2.70
C GLN A 162 -11.03 -17.78 -1.76
N ARG A 163 -10.00 -17.05 -2.18
CA ARG A 163 -8.81 -16.79 -1.35
C ARG A 163 -9.16 -16.13 -0.01
N ARG A 164 -10.09 -15.17 -0.04
CA ARG A 164 -10.53 -14.48 1.18
C ARG A 164 -11.31 -15.38 2.13
N GLU A 165 -12.15 -16.24 1.60
CA GLU A 165 -12.90 -17.21 2.39
C GLU A 165 -11.96 -18.21 3.09
N GLU A 166 -11.01 -18.79 2.33
CA GLU A 166 -10.00 -19.73 2.84
C GLU A 166 -9.13 -19.11 3.95
N ASN A 167 -8.87 -17.79 3.89
CA ASN A 167 -8.04 -17.08 4.85
C ASN A 167 -8.82 -16.31 5.94
N ASN A 168 -10.13 -16.54 6.04
CA ASN A 168 -10.99 -15.88 7.02
C ASN A 168 -10.89 -14.34 6.93
N LEU A 169 -11.06 -13.80 5.71
CA LEU A 169 -10.96 -12.38 5.40
C LEU A 169 -12.31 -11.79 4.98
N PRO A 170 -12.49 -10.47 5.03
CA PRO A 170 -13.68 -9.82 4.51
C PRO A 170 -13.93 -10.13 3.01
N PRO A 171 -15.20 -10.36 2.58
CA PRO A 171 -16.45 -10.05 3.30
C PRO A 171 -16.95 -11.16 4.23
N PHE A 172 -16.34 -12.34 4.24
CA PHE A 172 -16.79 -13.53 5.00
C PHE A 172 -16.56 -13.37 6.49
N TYR A 173 -15.49 -12.67 6.87
CA TYR A 173 -15.18 -12.31 8.24
C TYR A 173 -15.15 -10.79 8.42
N LYS A 174 -15.41 -10.35 9.63
CA LYS A 174 -15.28 -8.96 10.07
C LYS A 174 -13.95 -8.80 10.77
N ILE A 175 -13.29 -7.67 10.56
CA ILE A 175 -12.00 -7.37 11.15
C ILE A 175 -12.11 -6.09 11.99
N VAL A 176 -11.49 -6.11 13.15
CA VAL A 176 -11.21 -4.89 13.91
C VAL A 176 -9.72 -4.74 14.03
N GLN A 177 -9.24 -3.55 13.73
CA GLN A 177 -7.90 -3.10 14.05
C GLN A 177 -7.93 -2.32 15.35
N ILE A 178 -7.06 -2.69 16.28
CA ILE A 178 -6.79 -1.94 17.49
C ILE A 178 -5.39 -1.39 17.37
N GLN A 179 -5.28 -0.10 17.18
CA GLN A 179 -4.00 0.58 17.03
C GLN A 179 -3.60 1.25 18.33
N LEU A 180 -2.40 0.96 18.80
CA LEU A 180 -1.75 1.66 19.90
C LEU A 180 -0.89 2.79 19.35
N ILE A 181 -1.10 4.00 19.86
CA ILE A 181 -0.40 5.21 19.44
C ILE A 181 0.14 5.95 20.66
N HIS A 182 1.47 6.10 20.77
CA HIS A 182 2.09 6.83 21.89
C HIS A 182 3.50 7.32 21.55
N PRO A 183 3.94 8.48 22.07
CA PRO A 183 5.30 8.98 21.83
C PRO A 183 6.38 8.18 22.53
N ASN A 184 6.06 7.46 23.61
CA ASN A 184 7.00 6.67 24.38
C ASN A 184 6.85 5.18 24.04
N VAL A 185 7.95 4.58 23.54
CA VAL A 185 8.00 3.17 23.14
C VAL A 185 7.83 2.20 24.32
N SER A 186 8.31 2.56 25.52
CA SER A 186 8.13 1.72 26.71
C SER A 186 6.67 1.62 27.11
N ALA A 187 5.93 2.74 27.06
CA ALA A 187 4.50 2.73 27.34
C ALA A 187 3.69 1.88 26.34
N ILE A 188 4.10 1.87 25.05
CA ILE A 188 3.48 0.96 24.06
C ILE A 188 3.79 -0.49 24.39
N ARG A 189 5.01 -0.82 24.74
CA ARG A 189 5.39 -2.21 25.09
C ARG A 189 4.62 -2.73 26.30
N GLU A 190 4.47 -1.91 27.34
CA GLU A 190 3.64 -2.24 28.51
C GLU A 190 2.17 -2.48 28.12
N ALA A 191 1.59 -1.58 27.32
CA ALA A 191 0.22 -1.71 26.83
C ALA A 191 0.04 -2.96 25.95
N CYS A 192 1.00 -3.27 25.09
CA CYS A 192 1.00 -4.51 24.30
C CYS A 192 1.01 -5.74 25.19
N GLN A 193 1.87 -5.77 26.21
CA GLN A 193 1.94 -6.88 27.14
C GLN A 193 0.62 -7.06 27.91
N GLU A 194 0.00 -5.98 28.38
CA GLU A 194 -1.28 -6.05 29.05
C GLU A 194 -2.39 -6.60 28.14
N ILE A 195 -2.44 -6.18 26.86
CA ILE A 195 -3.40 -6.73 25.89
C ILE A 195 -3.19 -8.23 25.70
N LEU A 196 -1.94 -8.69 25.59
CA LEU A 196 -1.62 -10.10 25.46
C LEU A 196 -2.03 -10.92 26.70
N ASP A 197 -1.80 -10.38 27.90
CA ASP A 197 -2.17 -11.03 29.16
C ASP A 197 -3.70 -11.13 29.32
N ILE A 198 -4.43 -10.07 28.99
CA ILE A 198 -5.89 -10.06 28.94
C ILE A 198 -6.38 -11.10 27.94
N SER A 199 -5.79 -11.15 26.76
CA SER A 199 -6.18 -12.07 25.70
C SER A 199 -5.99 -13.54 26.13
N LYS A 200 -4.87 -13.87 26.74
CA LYS A 200 -4.61 -15.21 27.30
C LYS A 200 -5.63 -15.57 28.40
N LYS A 201 -5.80 -14.70 29.41
CA LYS A 201 -6.74 -14.91 30.52
C LYS A 201 -8.19 -15.02 30.07
N SER A 202 -8.57 -14.30 29.03
CA SER A 202 -9.95 -14.26 28.52
C SER A 202 -10.19 -15.17 27.32
N ARG A 203 -9.17 -15.93 26.90
CA ARG A 203 -9.21 -16.81 25.71
C ARG A 203 -9.68 -16.05 24.45
N LEU A 204 -9.18 -14.81 24.28
CA LEU A 204 -9.45 -14.03 23.10
C LEU A 204 -8.42 -14.40 22.03
N ASP A 205 -8.90 -14.79 20.86
CA ASP A 205 -8.05 -14.97 19.68
C ASP A 205 -7.75 -13.59 19.09
N ILE A 206 -6.54 -13.09 19.36
CA ILE A 206 -6.03 -11.80 18.89
C ILE A 206 -4.74 -12.00 18.11
N LEU A 207 -4.63 -11.33 16.98
CA LEU A 207 -3.41 -11.28 16.19
C LEU A 207 -2.62 -10.03 16.54
N GLY A 208 -1.35 -10.17 16.83
CA GLY A 208 -0.45 -9.05 17.18
C GLY A 208 0.37 -9.32 18.43
N PRO A 209 1.21 -8.35 18.87
CA PRO A 209 1.40 -7.04 18.25
C PRO A 209 2.07 -7.14 16.87
N VAL A 210 1.62 -6.34 15.92
CA VAL A 210 2.21 -6.22 14.58
C VAL A 210 2.59 -4.76 14.37
N PRO A 211 3.86 -4.45 14.03
CA PRO A 211 4.25 -3.09 13.71
C PRO A 211 3.40 -2.53 12.58
N SER A 212 3.01 -1.26 12.67
CA SER A 212 2.43 -0.55 11.53
C SER A 212 3.43 -0.49 10.38
N LEU A 213 2.96 -0.34 9.13
CA LEU A 213 3.85 -0.10 7.98
C LEU A 213 4.80 1.08 8.19
N ILE A 214 4.35 2.07 8.96
CA ILE A 214 5.18 3.17 9.42
C ILE A 214 5.17 3.13 10.94
N PRO A 215 6.11 2.38 11.57
CA PRO A 215 6.12 2.15 13.01
C PRO A 215 6.32 3.43 13.84
N TYR A 216 6.94 4.46 13.23
CA TYR A 216 7.13 5.76 13.85
C TYR A 216 6.69 6.87 12.91
N LYS A 217 5.64 7.62 13.29
CA LYS A 217 5.05 8.69 12.48
C LYS A 217 4.58 9.83 13.37
N MET A 218 4.85 11.07 12.96
CA MET A 218 4.45 12.28 13.72
C MET A 218 4.88 12.24 15.20
N LYS A 219 6.11 11.78 15.45
CA LYS A 219 6.68 11.61 16.80
C LYS A 219 5.96 10.59 17.69
N HIS A 220 5.18 9.67 17.10
CA HIS A 220 4.49 8.60 17.81
C HIS A 220 4.88 7.23 17.25
N PHE A 221 5.00 6.26 18.12
CA PHE A 221 5.10 4.84 17.77
C PHE A 221 3.71 4.27 17.55
N HIS A 222 3.60 3.30 16.63
CA HIS A 222 2.35 2.68 16.21
C HIS A 222 2.48 1.17 16.22
N GLU A 223 1.63 0.48 16.99
CA GLU A 223 1.52 -0.97 17.03
C GLU A 223 0.06 -1.38 16.81
N ASN A 224 -0.15 -2.51 16.17
CA ASN A 224 -1.47 -2.98 15.79
C ASN A 224 -1.81 -4.34 16.37
N PHE A 225 -3.06 -4.52 16.75
CA PHE A 225 -3.68 -5.80 17.02
C PHE A 225 -4.93 -5.96 16.17
N TYR A 226 -5.33 -7.21 15.90
CA TYR A 226 -6.50 -7.50 15.08
C TYR A 226 -7.35 -8.58 15.72
N PHE A 227 -8.67 -8.35 15.71
CA PHE A 227 -9.67 -9.39 15.92
C PHE A 227 -10.32 -9.75 14.59
N LYS A 228 -10.61 -11.04 14.41
CA LYS A 228 -11.41 -11.54 13.29
C LYS A 228 -12.58 -12.33 13.82
N GLU A 229 -13.77 -12.10 13.27
CA GLU A 229 -14.99 -12.84 13.60
C GLU A 229 -15.96 -12.88 12.43
N ARG A 230 -16.82 -13.90 12.41
CA ARG A 230 -17.86 -14.01 11.37
C ARG A 230 -18.95 -12.95 11.50
N THR A 231 -19.23 -12.49 12.71
CA THR A 231 -20.32 -11.55 12.99
C THR A 231 -19.85 -10.35 13.81
N TYR A 232 -20.48 -9.20 13.58
CA TYR A 232 -20.22 -8.01 14.39
C TYR A 232 -20.56 -8.21 15.87
N LYS A 233 -21.58 -9.03 16.18
CA LYS A 233 -21.96 -9.33 17.56
C LYS A 233 -20.85 -10.03 18.33
N ALA A 234 -20.21 -11.02 17.71
CA ALA A 234 -19.07 -11.73 18.30
C ALA A 234 -17.85 -10.82 18.43
N LEU A 235 -17.60 -10.00 17.40
CA LEU A 235 -16.51 -9.04 17.38
C LEU A 235 -16.65 -8.00 18.50
N ARG A 236 -17.84 -7.40 18.63
CA ARG A 236 -18.14 -6.44 19.69
C ARG A 236 -17.94 -7.05 21.08
N LYS A 237 -18.40 -8.29 21.31
CA LYS A 237 -18.17 -8.98 22.60
C LYS A 237 -16.69 -9.08 22.93
N LYS A 238 -15.81 -9.39 21.97
CA LYS A 238 -14.36 -9.44 22.20
C LYS A 238 -13.79 -8.06 22.55
N ILE A 239 -14.24 -7.02 21.86
CA ILE A 239 -13.84 -5.63 22.15
C ILE A 239 -14.29 -5.23 23.56
N ASP A 240 -15.54 -5.49 23.91
CA ASP A 240 -16.08 -5.15 25.23
C ASP A 240 -15.32 -5.87 26.37
N ILE A 241 -14.95 -7.13 26.18
CA ILE A 241 -14.12 -7.88 27.14
C ILE A 241 -12.73 -7.23 27.26
N LEU A 242 -12.08 -6.88 26.16
CA LEU A 242 -10.78 -6.21 26.21
C LEU A 242 -10.89 -4.86 26.90
N MET A 243 -11.87 -4.04 26.50
CA MET A 243 -12.04 -2.67 27.00
C MET A 243 -12.46 -2.63 28.47
N SER A 244 -13.16 -3.64 28.98
CA SER A 244 -13.52 -3.71 30.39
C SER A 244 -12.33 -4.06 31.29
N LYS A 245 -11.36 -4.81 30.77
CA LYS A 245 -10.22 -5.32 31.55
C LYS A 245 -8.95 -4.50 31.41
N ILE A 246 -8.76 -3.77 30.30
CA ILE A 246 -7.57 -2.96 30.09
C ILE A 246 -7.54 -1.77 31.07
N ALA A 247 -6.36 -1.48 31.62
CA ALA A 247 -6.19 -0.38 32.54
C ALA A 247 -6.56 0.97 31.92
N PRO A 248 -7.23 1.87 32.68
CA PRO A 248 -7.69 3.17 32.16
C PRO A 248 -6.57 4.02 31.54
N LYS A 249 -5.36 3.92 32.07
CA LYS A 249 -4.18 4.65 31.56
C LYS A 249 -3.84 4.30 30.10
N TYR A 250 -4.11 3.07 29.64
CA TYR A 250 -3.82 2.62 28.29
C TYR A 250 -4.98 2.82 27.30
N ARG A 251 -6.24 2.96 27.79
CA ARG A 251 -7.41 3.17 26.91
C ARG A 251 -7.24 4.36 25.98
N ARG A 252 -6.61 5.44 26.45
CA ARG A 252 -6.36 6.65 25.65
C ARG A 252 -5.33 6.47 24.53
N PHE A 253 -4.59 5.36 24.54
CA PHE A 253 -3.62 5.02 23.48
C PHE A 253 -4.26 4.23 22.34
N LEU A 254 -5.49 3.71 22.58
CA LEU A 254 -6.18 2.83 21.68
C LEU A 254 -7.02 3.63 20.67
N ASN A 255 -6.81 3.33 19.41
CA ASN A 255 -7.72 3.67 18.33
C ASN A 255 -8.32 2.37 17.79
N ILE A 256 -9.64 2.26 17.75
CA ILE A 256 -10.36 1.07 17.32
C ILE A 256 -11.03 1.39 15.99
N ASP A 257 -10.67 0.66 14.94
CA ASP A 257 -11.25 0.79 13.61
C ASP A 257 -11.92 -0.53 13.21
N ILE A 258 -13.21 -0.45 12.89
CA ILE A 258 -14.03 -1.62 12.50
C ILE A 258 -14.08 -1.66 10.99
N ASP A 259 -13.74 -2.82 10.41
CA ASP A 259 -13.59 -3.03 8.96
C ASP A 259 -12.67 -1.98 8.31
N PRO A 260 -11.41 -1.84 8.78
CA PRO A 260 -10.51 -0.82 8.29
C PRO A 260 -10.34 -0.91 6.77
N LEU A 261 -10.31 0.25 6.11
CA LEU A 261 -10.09 0.33 4.66
C LEU A 261 -8.68 -0.12 4.25
N SER A 262 -7.74 -0.10 5.18
CA SER A 262 -6.37 -0.60 5.01
C SER A 262 -5.89 -1.10 6.37
N ILE A 263 -5.32 -2.29 6.40
CA ILE A 263 -4.69 -2.87 7.60
C ILE A 263 -3.18 -2.68 7.62
N ALA A 264 -2.69 -1.67 6.95
CA ALA A 264 -1.28 -1.37 6.79
C ALA A 264 -0.82 -0.25 7.73
#